data_c3c74d4704868fff54b80231344ba561
#
_entry.id   c3c74d4704868fff54b80231344ba561
#
_cell.length_a   1.000
_cell.length_b   1.000
_cell.length_c   1.000
_cell.angle_alpha   90.00
_cell.angle_beta   90.00
_cell.angle_gamma   90.00
#
_symmetry.space_group_name_H-M   'P 1'
#
loop_
_entity.id
_entity.type
_entity.pdbx_description
1 polymer ?
#
loop_
_entity_poly.entity_id
_entity_poly.type
_entity_poly.pdbx_seq_one_letter_code
_entity_poly.pdbx_strand_id
1 'polypeptide(L)'
;MDEFLDEMDDEQVDDLLQPEEGEDKAPQLYEHFRFVADRGQSLLRVDKFLVDRMFGATRNRIQSAADAGCIMANGKPVKSNYRVKPEDVVTIMMTRPPRTFEILPENIPIKIVYEDDDLLVVDKPAGLVVHPGHGNYTGTLVNALAWYLKDDPTYDPNDPALGLVHRIDKDTSGLLVVAKKPEAKAHLSMQFFHKTTKREYRALVWGIVREDEGRIDGNIGRNPRDRMQMTVFPEGDQGKTAVTHYSVLERLGYVTLVKCRLETGRTHQIRVHMKYIGHTLFNDERYGGNEILKGTTSSKYKQFVDNCFAICPRQALHAKTLGFVHPTTGEEMFFDSEIPADMTALIDKWRVYANTKEL
;
A
#
# COMPACT_ATOMS: atom_id res chain seq x y z
N MET A 1 0.93 -14.13 1.61
CA MET A 1 -0.49 -13.79 1.89
C MET A 1 -0.61 -12.88 3.10
N ASP A 2 0.21 -13.11 4.14
CA ASP A 2 0.11 -12.37 5.41
C ASP A 2 0.51 -10.88 5.34
N GLU A 3 1.53 -10.50 4.56
CA GLU A 3 1.99 -9.10 4.51
C GLU A 3 1.07 -8.16 3.71
N PHE A 4 0.41 -8.65 2.67
CA PHE A 4 -0.51 -7.84 1.86
C PHE A 4 -1.84 -7.56 2.60
N LEU A 5 -2.36 -8.58 3.29
CA LEU A 5 -3.58 -8.46 4.10
C LEU A 5 -3.32 -7.75 5.44
N ASP A 6 -2.13 -7.92 6.04
CA ASP A 6 -1.70 -7.19 7.25
C ASP A 6 -1.65 -5.66 7.02
N GLU A 7 -1.28 -5.19 5.83
CA GLU A 7 -1.25 -3.75 5.52
C GLU A 7 -2.64 -3.17 5.22
N MET A 8 -3.54 -3.99 4.66
CA MET A 8 -4.94 -3.58 4.47
C MET A 8 -5.70 -3.46 5.79
N ASP A 9 -5.47 -4.38 6.72
CA ASP A 9 -6.14 -4.39 8.03
C ASP A 9 -5.74 -3.21 8.93
N ASP A 10 -4.50 -2.72 8.83
CA ASP A 10 -4.04 -1.59 9.66
C ASP A 10 -4.76 -0.28 9.33
N GLU A 11 -5.07 0.01 8.07
CA GLU A 11 -5.88 1.18 7.69
C GLU A 11 -7.37 1.00 8.03
N GLN A 12 -7.90 -0.20 7.88
CA GLN A 12 -9.31 -0.50 8.15
C GLN A 12 -9.64 -0.55 9.64
N VAL A 13 -8.76 -1.07 10.48
CA VAL A 13 -9.02 -1.25 11.91
C VAL A 13 -8.77 0.03 12.71
N ASP A 14 -7.80 0.88 12.34
CA ASP A 14 -7.62 2.18 12.98
C ASP A 14 -8.82 3.12 12.76
N ASP A 15 -9.50 2.99 11.63
CA ASP A 15 -10.73 3.73 11.31
C ASP A 15 -11.95 3.24 12.12
N LEU A 16 -11.91 1.98 12.56
CA LEU A 16 -12.95 1.36 13.37
C LEU A 16 -12.93 1.80 14.86
N LEU A 17 -11.82 2.41 15.31
CA LEU A 17 -11.62 2.77 16.71
C LEU A 17 -11.77 4.28 17.00
N GLN A 18 -12.06 5.13 16.00
CA GLN A 18 -12.30 6.56 16.25
C GLN A 18 -13.78 6.84 16.53
N PRO A 19 -14.13 7.49 17.65
CA PRO A 19 -15.51 7.97 17.90
C PRO A 19 -15.79 9.18 16.98
N GLU A 20 -16.92 9.15 16.26
CA GLU A 20 -17.49 10.37 15.68
C GLU A 20 -18.08 11.22 16.82
N GLU A 21 -17.66 12.48 16.88
CA GLU A 21 -18.29 13.47 17.77
C GLU A 21 -19.71 13.78 17.26
N GLY A 22 -20.73 13.42 18.04
CA GLY A 22 -22.10 13.87 17.86
C GLY A 22 -23.18 12.82 18.07
N GLU A 23 -23.89 12.97 19.17
CA GLU A 23 -25.19 12.49 19.64
C GLU A 23 -25.17 11.53 20.84
N ASP A 24 -25.83 11.98 21.92
CA ASP A 24 -26.14 11.29 23.18
C ASP A 24 -27.15 10.10 22.99
N LYS A 25 -26.72 9.05 22.27
CA LYS A 25 -27.39 7.74 22.30
C LYS A 25 -26.35 6.69 22.65
N ALA A 26 -26.70 5.77 23.55
CA ALA A 26 -25.86 4.61 23.83
C ALA A 26 -25.45 3.96 22.50
N PRO A 27 -24.13 3.75 22.25
CA PRO A 27 -23.65 3.30 20.94
C PRO A 27 -24.27 1.94 20.62
N GLN A 28 -24.97 1.86 19.49
CA GLN A 28 -25.49 0.60 18.98
C GLN A 28 -24.31 -0.26 18.55
N LEU A 29 -24.18 -1.44 19.17
CA LEU A 29 -23.11 -2.38 18.84
C LEU A 29 -23.60 -3.37 17.79
N TYR A 30 -22.77 -3.60 16.76
CA TYR A 30 -23.02 -4.54 15.67
C TYR A 30 -22.04 -5.70 15.77
N GLU A 31 -22.51 -6.92 15.49
CA GLU A 31 -21.66 -8.12 15.44
C GLU A 31 -20.84 -8.14 14.16
N HIS A 32 -19.51 -8.16 14.28
CA HIS A 32 -18.56 -8.23 13.16
C HIS A 32 -18.02 -9.63 12.96
N PHE A 33 -17.72 -10.35 14.02
CA PHE A 33 -17.17 -11.70 13.97
C PHE A 33 -17.85 -12.57 15.02
N ARG A 34 -18.08 -13.83 14.66
CA ARG A 34 -18.62 -14.87 15.53
C ARG A 34 -17.80 -16.13 15.43
N PHE A 35 -17.34 -16.62 16.57
CA PHE A 35 -16.60 -17.88 16.68
C PHE A 35 -17.27 -18.75 17.72
N VAL A 36 -17.49 -20.01 17.37
CA VAL A 36 -17.97 -21.02 18.32
C VAL A 36 -16.79 -21.89 18.71
N ALA A 37 -16.52 -22.00 20.00
CA ALA A 37 -15.43 -22.84 20.50
C ALA A 37 -15.78 -24.31 20.35
N ASP A 38 -14.85 -25.11 19.81
CA ASP A 38 -15.05 -26.54 19.60
C ASP A 38 -15.31 -27.28 20.92
N ARG A 39 -15.99 -28.44 20.86
CA ARG A 39 -16.26 -29.27 22.05
C ARG A 39 -14.99 -29.76 22.75
N GLY A 40 -13.89 -29.90 21.99
CA GLY A 40 -12.55 -30.23 22.50
C GLY A 40 -11.67 -29.05 22.85
N GLN A 41 -12.19 -27.82 22.84
CA GLN A 41 -11.43 -26.60 23.09
C GLN A 41 -10.79 -26.64 24.48
N SER A 42 -9.46 -26.55 24.54
CA SER A 42 -8.76 -26.33 25.81
C SER A 42 -9.02 -24.92 26.33
N LEU A 43 -8.99 -24.75 27.66
CA LEU A 43 -9.22 -23.46 28.31
C LEU A 43 -8.13 -22.43 27.91
N LEU A 44 -8.33 -21.77 26.79
CA LEU A 44 -7.44 -20.76 26.24
C LEU A 44 -7.94 -19.35 26.57
N ARG A 45 -7.04 -18.42 26.85
CA ARG A 45 -7.43 -17.00 27.01
C ARG A 45 -8.04 -16.48 25.71
N VAL A 46 -9.07 -15.64 25.83
CA VAL A 46 -9.79 -15.10 24.65
C VAL A 46 -8.88 -14.29 23.73
N ASP A 47 -7.88 -13.59 24.27
CA ASP A 47 -6.89 -12.87 23.46
C ASP A 47 -6.05 -13.82 22.58
N LYS A 48 -5.66 -14.98 23.08
CA LYS A 48 -4.98 -16.01 22.29
C LYS A 48 -5.94 -16.73 21.33
N PHE A 49 -7.13 -17.08 21.83
CA PHE A 49 -8.15 -17.76 21.03
C PHE A 49 -8.52 -16.98 19.76
N LEU A 50 -8.62 -15.65 19.86
CA LEU A 50 -8.96 -14.78 18.75
C LEU A 50 -7.76 -14.52 17.82
N VAL A 51 -6.54 -14.36 18.35
CA VAL A 51 -5.32 -14.24 17.52
C VAL A 51 -5.15 -15.45 16.60
N ASP A 52 -5.42 -16.66 17.13
CA ASP A 52 -5.30 -17.89 16.36
C ASP A 52 -6.37 -18.07 15.26
N ARG A 53 -7.46 -17.31 15.32
CA ARG A 53 -8.64 -17.44 14.43
C ARG A 53 -8.93 -16.21 13.58
N MET A 54 -8.32 -15.08 13.93
CA MET A 54 -8.48 -13.83 13.20
C MET A 54 -7.19 -13.48 12.48
N PHE A 55 -7.25 -13.49 11.20
CA PHE A 55 -6.14 -13.08 10.36
C PHE A 55 -5.78 -11.61 10.65
N GLY A 56 -4.48 -11.31 10.83
CA GLY A 56 -3.99 -9.94 11.08
C GLY A 56 -4.29 -9.34 12.46
N ALA A 57 -5.03 -10.05 13.33
CA ALA A 57 -5.31 -9.53 14.67
C ALA A 57 -4.09 -9.68 15.58
N THR A 58 -3.58 -8.56 16.10
CA THR A 58 -2.54 -8.58 17.13
C THR A 58 -3.12 -8.72 18.53
N ARG A 59 -2.35 -9.35 19.42
CA ARG A 59 -2.78 -9.53 20.81
C ARG A 59 -3.13 -8.22 21.51
N ASN A 60 -2.37 -7.16 21.25
CA ASN A 60 -2.60 -5.84 21.83
C ASN A 60 -3.95 -5.25 21.38
N ARG A 61 -4.29 -5.42 20.10
CA ARG A 61 -5.58 -4.98 19.56
C ARG A 61 -6.76 -5.68 20.21
N ILE A 62 -6.68 -7.00 20.36
CA ILE A 62 -7.71 -7.79 21.00
C ILE A 62 -7.84 -7.38 22.49
N GLN A 63 -6.75 -7.09 23.16
CA GLN A 63 -6.78 -6.59 24.54
C GLN A 63 -7.47 -5.23 24.63
N SER A 64 -7.14 -4.29 23.74
CA SER A 64 -7.80 -2.98 23.67
C SER A 64 -9.29 -3.10 23.38
N ALA A 65 -9.68 -3.99 22.45
CA ALA A 65 -11.08 -4.25 22.13
C ALA A 65 -11.84 -4.88 23.32
N ALA A 66 -11.21 -5.76 24.08
CA ALA A 66 -11.79 -6.35 25.29
C ALA A 66 -11.96 -5.29 26.41
N ASP A 67 -10.98 -4.40 26.58
CA ASP A 67 -11.03 -3.30 27.54
C ASP A 67 -12.11 -2.28 27.17
N ALA A 68 -12.36 -2.08 25.87
CA ALA A 68 -13.49 -1.28 25.33
C ALA A 68 -14.85 -1.99 25.40
N GLY A 69 -14.92 -3.23 25.93
CA GLY A 69 -16.16 -3.99 26.01
C GLY A 69 -16.67 -4.56 24.67
N CYS A 70 -15.85 -4.54 23.64
CA CYS A 70 -16.21 -4.99 22.29
C CYS A 70 -16.12 -6.51 22.11
N ILE A 71 -15.51 -7.25 23.04
CA ILE A 71 -15.42 -8.72 22.98
C ILE A 71 -16.44 -9.32 23.94
N MET A 72 -17.29 -10.18 23.42
CA MET A 72 -18.32 -10.85 24.22
C MET A 72 -18.12 -12.36 24.19
N ALA A 73 -18.44 -13.01 25.30
CA ALA A 73 -18.63 -14.45 25.37
C ALA A 73 -20.06 -14.74 25.82
N ASN A 74 -20.78 -15.52 25.03
CA ASN A 74 -22.20 -15.86 25.27
C ASN A 74 -23.08 -14.61 25.51
N GLY A 75 -22.83 -13.55 24.72
CA GLY A 75 -23.58 -12.28 24.80
C GLY A 75 -23.21 -11.35 25.96
N LYS A 76 -22.15 -11.64 26.71
CA LYS A 76 -21.67 -10.79 27.82
C LYS A 76 -20.25 -10.28 27.56
N PRO A 77 -19.95 -8.99 27.80
CA PRO A 77 -18.60 -8.44 27.67
C PRO A 77 -17.62 -9.19 28.56
N VAL A 78 -16.45 -9.51 28.01
CA VAL A 78 -15.38 -10.23 28.71
C VAL A 78 -14.05 -9.50 28.61
N LYS A 79 -13.21 -9.64 29.65
CA LYS A 79 -11.85 -9.12 29.65
C LYS A 79 -10.93 -10.02 28.84
N SER A 80 -9.80 -9.49 28.38
CA SER A 80 -8.80 -10.17 27.55
C SER A 80 -8.25 -11.48 28.15
N ASN A 81 -8.34 -11.64 29.48
CA ASN A 81 -7.90 -12.83 30.21
C ASN A 81 -9.01 -13.90 30.37
N TYR A 82 -10.22 -13.65 29.90
CA TYR A 82 -11.30 -14.65 29.92
C TYR A 82 -10.83 -15.97 29.29
N ARG A 83 -11.16 -17.08 29.95
CA ARG A 83 -10.81 -18.41 29.44
C ARG A 83 -12.01 -18.99 28.70
N VAL A 84 -11.84 -19.08 27.38
CA VAL A 84 -12.86 -19.64 26.47
C VAL A 84 -13.05 -21.11 26.81
N LYS A 85 -14.32 -21.50 27.02
CA LYS A 85 -14.73 -22.85 27.30
C LYS A 85 -15.24 -23.54 26.05
N PRO A 86 -15.31 -24.89 26.03
CA PRO A 86 -16.02 -25.60 24.95
C PRO A 86 -17.42 -25.04 24.75
N GLU A 87 -17.82 -24.89 23.49
CA GLU A 87 -19.13 -24.39 23.06
C GLU A 87 -19.40 -22.89 23.37
N ASP A 88 -18.47 -22.16 23.96
CA ASP A 88 -18.62 -20.71 24.10
C ASP A 88 -18.78 -20.06 22.72
N VAL A 89 -19.73 -19.15 22.63
CA VAL A 89 -19.92 -18.26 21.47
C VAL A 89 -19.18 -16.96 21.76
N VAL A 90 -18.03 -16.75 21.12
CA VAL A 90 -17.25 -15.52 21.22
C VAL A 90 -17.60 -14.62 20.05
N THR A 91 -18.05 -13.39 20.34
CA THR A 91 -18.39 -12.38 19.32
C THR A 91 -17.56 -11.12 19.51
N ILE A 92 -17.22 -10.48 18.39
CA ILE A 92 -16.62 -9.14 18.39
C ILE A 92 -17.68 -8.16 17.91
N MET A 93 -17.98 -7.19 18.76
CA MET A 93 -18.97 -6.16 18.53
C MET A 93 -18.25 -4.83 18.26
N MET A 94 -18.73 -4.04 17.31
CA MET A 94 -18.23 -2.71 17.00
C MET A 94 -19.37 -1.70 16.92
N THR A 95 -19.05 -0.43 17.10
CA THR A 95 -20.05 0.67 17.08
C THR A 95 -20.58 0.99 15.68
N ARG A 96 -19.96 0.44 14.65
CA ARG A 96 -20.39 0.59 13.24
C ARG A 96 -20.92 -0.75 12.72
N PRO A 97 -21.89 -0.75 11.79
CA PRO A 97 -22.34 -1.99 11.15
C PRO A 97 -21.18 -2.66 10.39
N PRO A 98 -21.17 -4.00 10.28
CA PRO A 98 -20.22 -4.70 9.42
C PRO A 98 -20.30 -4.09 8.02
N ARG A 99 -19.19 -3.57 7.53
CA ARG A 99 -19.11 -3.14 6.14
C ARG A 99 -18.98 -4.41 5.30
N THR A 100 -20.05 -4.83 4.68
CA THR A 100 -19.95 -5.68 3.50
C THR A 100 -19.39 -4.79 2.39
N PHE A 101 -18.10 -4.89 2.12
CA PHE A 101 -17.54 -4.25 0.94
C PHE A 101 -18.04 -5.03 -0.28
N GLU A 102 -19.20 -4.64 -0.74
CA GLU A 102 -19.65 -5.06 -2.05
C GLU A 102 -18.82 -4.27 -3.08
N ILE A 103 -17.95 -4.96 -3.79
CA ILE A 103 -17.15 -4.36 -4.85
C ILE A 103 -18.10 -4.11 -6.02
N LEU A 104 -18.52 -2.87 -6.18
CA LEU A 104 -19.35 -2.46 -7.30
C LEU A 104 -18.50 -2.39 -8.58
N PRO A 105 -18.84 -3.14 -9.64
CA PRO A 105 -18.17 -3.04 -10.93
C PRO A 105 -18.35 -1.64 -11.53
N GLU A 106 -17.25 -0.97 -11.88
CA GLU A 106 -17.27 0.36 -12.49
C GLU A 106 -16.50 0.38 -13.81
N ASN A 107 -17.09 0.95 -14.85
CA ASN A 107 -16.43 1.07 -16.17
C ASN A 107 -15.37 2.18 -16.15
N ILE A 108 -14.25 1.90 -15.50
CA ILE A 108 -13.08 2.77 -15.43
C ILE A 108 -12.05 2.26 -16.43
N PRO A 109 -11.57 3.11 -17.37
CA PRO A 109 -10.55 2.70 -18.31
C PRO A 109 -9.25 2.29 -17.63
N ILE A 110 -8.79 1.07 -17.88
CA ILE A 110 -7.49 0.55 -17.44
C ILE A 110 -6.69 0.05 -18.62
N LYS A 111 -5.37 0.21 -18.58
CA LYS A 111 -4.48 -0.26 -19.64
C LYS A 111 -3.95 -1.64 -19.27
N ILE A 112 -4.43 -2.68 -19.96
CA ILE A 112 -3.92 -4.03 -19.87
C ILE A 112 -2.69 -4.16 -20.78
N VAL A 113 -1.57 -4.58 -20.21
CA VAL A 113 -0.28 -4.78 -20.91
C VAL A 113 -0.14 -6.22 -21.38
N TYR A 114 -0.69 -7.15 -20.59
CA TYR A 114 -0.68 -8.58 -20.85
C TYR A 114 -1.88 -9.24 -20.18
N GLU A 115 -2.40 -10.28 -20.79
CA GLU A 115 -3.45 -11.12 -20.22
C GLU A 115 -3.37 -12.53 -20.81
N ASP A 116 -3.61 -13.52 -19.93
CA ASP A 116 -3.84 -14.91 -20.28
C ASP A 116 -4.96 -15.52 -19.39
N ASP A 117 -5.02 -16.86 -19.30
CA ASP A 117 -6.04 -17.55 -18.51
C ASP A 117 -5.79 -17.47 -16.99
N ASP A 118 -4.59 -17.12 -16.56
CA ASP A 118 -4.16 -17.17 -15.15
C ASP A 118 -3.98 -15.80 -14.50
N LEU A 119 -3.58 -14.81 -15.31
CA LEU A 119 -3.25 -13.48 -14.78
C LEU A 119 -3.42 -12.38 -15.83
N LEU A 120 -3.41 -11.15 -15.36
CA LEU A 120 -3.24 -9.96 -16.20
C LEU A 120 -2.22 -9.01 -15.58
N VAL A 121 -1.56 -8.20 -16.44
CA VAL A 121 -0.66 -7.12 -16.03
C VAL A 121 -1.26 -5.80 -16.44
N VAL A 122 -1.43 -4.91 -15.48
CA VAL A 122 -2.03 -3.59 -15.65
C VAL A 122 -0.95 -2.51 -15.57
N ASP A 123 -0.99 -1.53 -16.47
CA ASP A 123 -0.26 -0.28 -16.33
C ASP A 123 -1.20 0.77 -15.70
N LYS A 124 -1.14 0.87 -14.36
CA LYS A 124 -2.04 1.74 -13.58
C LYS A 124 -1.71 3.21 -13.83
N PRO A 125 -2.69 4.05 -14.19
CA PRO A 125 -2.47 5.49 -14.22
C PRO A 125 -2.24 6.04 -12.81
N ALA A 126 -1.58 7.19 -12.71
CA ALA A 126 -1.55 7.98 -11.47
C ALA A 126 -2.95 8.51 -11.14
N GLY A 127 -3.22 8.74 -9.85
CA GLY A 127 -4.52 9.20 -9.36
C GLY A 127 -5.53 8.08 -9.08
N LEU A 128 -5.31 6.86 -9.59
CA LEU A 128 -6.17 5.72 -9.35
C LEU A 128 -5.72 4.95 -8.10
N VAL A 129 -6.59 4.89 -7.08
CA VAL A 129 -6.37 4.05 -5.90
C VAL A 129 -6.48 2.59 -6.29
N VAL A 130 -5.65 1.72 -5.71
CA VAL A 130 -5.67 0.30 -6.04
C VAL A 130 -6.89 -0.39 -5.41
N HIS A 131 -7.11 -0.21 -4.11
CA HIS A 131 -8.16 -0.90 -3.35
C HIS A 131 -9.05 0.08 -2.61
N PRO A 132 -10.37 -0.17 -2.49
CA PRO A 132 -11.24 0.66 -1.68
C PRO A 132 -10.74 0.82 -0.25
N GLY A 133 -10.81 2.05 0.27
CA GLY A 133 -10.37 2.40 1.61
C GLY A 133 -10.94 3.74 2.06
N HIS A 134 -10.47 4.26 3.19
CA HIS A 134 -10.96 5.52 3.74
C HIS A 134 -10.90 6.67 2.72
N GLY A 135 -12.04 7.31 2.48
CA GLY A 135 -12.18 8.40 1.50
C GLY A 135 -12.19 7.98 0.02
N ASN A 136 -12.01 6.69 -0.30
CA ASN A 136 -12.03 6.17 -1.67
C ASN A 136 -12.75 4.80 -1.70
N TYR A 137 -14.05 4.79 -1.44
CA TYR A 137 -14.83 3.54 -1.38
C TYR A 137 -15.22 2.99 -2.76
N THR A 138 -15.18 3.82 -3.77
CA THR A 138 -15.47 3.56 -5.18
C THR A 138 -14.42 4.22 -6.05
N GLY A 139 -14.47 4.02 -7.37
CA GLY A 139 -13.52 4.64 -8.30
C GLY A 139 -12.10 4.07 -8.18
N THR A 140 -11.94 2.81 -7.76
CA THR A 140 -10.63 2.18 -7.55
C THR A 140 -10.28 1.20 -8.67
N LEU A 141 -9.02 0.75 -8.72
CA LEU A 141 -8.59 -0.29 -9.66
C LEU A 141 -9.40 -1.59 -9.45
N VAL A 142 -9.74 -1.93 -8.20
CA VAL A 142 -10.58 -3.09 -7.89
C VAL A 142 -11.96 -2.96 -8.52
N ASN A 143 -12.60 -1.78 -8.49
CA ASN A 143 -13.88 -1.54 -9.16
C ASN A 143 -13.76 -1.68 -10.69
N ALA A 144 -12.66 -1.17 -11.27
CA ALA A 144 -12.36 -1.30 -12.70
C ALA A 144 -12.14 -2.77 -13.11
N LEU A 145 -11.38 -3.53 -12.31
CA LEU A 145 -11.13 -4.96 -12.53
C LEU A 145 -12.43 -5.78 -12.42
N ALA A 146 -13.28 -5.47 -11.44
CA ALA A 146 -14.58 -6.09 -11.30
C ALA A 146 -15.46 -5.90 -12.55
N TRP A 147 -15.42 -4.71 -13.13
CA TRP A 147 -16.09 -4.46 -14.41
C TRP A 147 -15.45 -5.20 -15.58
N TYR A 148 -14.14 -5.19 -15.66
CA TYR A 148 -13.39 -5.82 -16.74
C TYR A 148 -13.56 -7.35 -16.76
N LEU A 149 -13.53 -7.97 -15.57
CA LEU A 149 -13.59 -9.42 -15.39
C LEU A 149 -15.01 -9.97 -15.19
N LYS A 150 -16.05 -9.14 -15.16
CA LYS A 150 -17.42 -9.56 -14.83
C LYS A 150 -17.97 -10.73 -15.65
N ASP A 151 -17.53 -10.88 -16.91
CA ASP A 151 -17.95 -11.93 -17.82
C ASP A 151 -16.90 -13.07 -17.91
N ASP A 152 -15.79 -12.98 -17.16
CA ASP A 152 -14.77 -14.02 -17.08
C ASP A 152 -15.25 -15.17 -16.17
N PRO A 153 -15.25 -16.43 -16.62
CA PRO A 153 -15.73 -17.54 -15.82
C PRO A 153 -14.91 -17.83 -14.56
N THR A 154 -13.70 -17.28 -14.46
CA THR A 154 -12.83 -17.41 -13.28
C THR A 154 -13.05 -16.29 -12.25
N TYR A 155 -13.84 -15.26 -12.59
CA TYR A 155 -14.11 -14.14 -11.71
C TYR A 155 -14.94 -14.55 -10.50
N ASP A 156 -14.40 -14.32 -9.30
CA ASP A 156 -15.12 -14.49 -8.03
C ASP A 156 -15.49 -13.11 -7.45
N PRO A 157 -16.79 -12.73 -7.49
CA PRO A 157 -17.25 -11.46 -6.91
C PRO A 157 -17.11 -11.40 -5.38
N ASN A 158 -16.86 -12.53 -4.72
CA ASN A 158 -16.67 -12.59 -3.26
C ASN A 158 -15.18 -12.47 -2.85
N ASP A 159 -14.24 -12.43 -3.81
CA ASP A 159 -12.84 -12.13 -3.51
C ASP A 159 -12.65 -10.63 -3.30
N PRO A 160 -12.48 -10.13 -2.07
CA PRO A 160 -12.38 -8.70 -1.80
C PRO A 160 -11.14 -8.05 -2.42
N ALA A 161 -10.14 -8.85 -2.78
CA ALA A 161 -8.91 -8.37 -3.39
C ALA A 161 -8.90 -8.56 -4.91
N LEU A 162 -9.92 -9.23 -5.50
CA LEU A 162 -10.03 -9.50 -6.95
C LEU A 162 -8.70 -9.92 -7.59
N GLY A 163 -8.01 -10.87 -6.95
CA GLY A 163 -6.75 -11.38 -7.46
C GLY A 163 -5.54 -10.47 -7.29
N LEU A 164 -5.65 -9.31 -6.65
CA LEU A 164 -4.51 -8.46 -6.32
C LEU A 164 -3.56 -9.17 -5.34
N VAL A 165 -2.27 -9.10 -5.62
CA VAL A 165 -1.19 -9.71 -4.82
C VAL A 165 -0.19 -8.65 -4.33
N HIS A 166 -0.30 -7.43 -4.82
CA HIS A 166 0.48 -6.27 -4.38
C HIS A 166 -0.21 -4.96 -4.77
N ARG A 167 0.33 -3.85 -4.29
CA ARG A 167 -0.20 -2.51 -4.57
C ARG A 167 0.91 -1.50 -4.81
N ILE A 168 0.54 -0.38 -5.44
CA ILE A 168 1.31 0.85 -5.50
C ILE A 168 0.42 2.01 -5.04
N ASP A 169 1.02 3.12 -4.64
CA ASP A 169 0.29 4.28 -4.11
C ASP A 169 -0.68 4.87 -5.17
N LYS A 170 -1.70 5.61 -4.70
CA LYS A 170 -2.68 6.29 -5.54
C LYS A 170 -2.02 7.04 -6.71
N ASP A 171 -1.07 7.91 -6.39
CA ASP A 171 -0.44 8.81 -7.35
C ASP A 171 0.86 8.24 -7.96
N THR A 172 1.20 7.00 -7.64
CA THR A 172 2.24 6.23 -8.32
C THR A 172 1.63 5.53 -9.53
N SER A 173 2.22 5.73 -10.71
CA SER A 173 1.84 5.05 -11.95
C SER A 173 2.67 3.78 -12.16
N GLY A 174 2.23 2.89 -13.05
CA GLY A 174 3.01 1.76 -13.55
C GLY A 174 2.44 0.38 -13.27
N LEU A 175 3.28 -0.62 -13.37
CA LEU A 175 2.92 -2.01 -13.51
C LEU A 175 2.45 -2.68 -12.23
N LEU A 176 1.33 -3.40 -12.35
CA LEU A 176 0.81 -4.34 -11.35
C LEU A 176 0.43 -5.66 -12.02
N VAL A 177 0.64 -6.78 -11.31
CA VAL A 177 0.09 -8.09 -11.71
C VAL A 177 -1.15 -8.41 -10.87
N VAL A 178 -2.14 -8.98 -11.54
CA VAL A 178 -3.42 -9.40 -10.96
C VAL A 178 -3.67 -10.85 -11.37
N ALA A 179 -3.94 -11.72 -10.42
CA ALA A 179 -4.30 -13.12 -10.70
C ALA A 179 -5.78 -13.22 -11.11
N LYS A 180 -6.10 -14.12 -12.01
CA LYS A 180 -7.49 -14.44 -12.40
C LYS A 180 -8.01 -15.67 -11.65
N LYS A 181 -7.11 -16.55 -11.20
CA LYS A 181 -7.44 -17.81 -10.50
C LYS A 181 -6.85 -17.85 -9.08
N PRO A 182 -7.51 -18.53 -8.14
CA PRO A 182 -7.01 -18.66 -6.75
C PRO A 182 -5.61 -19.28 -6.67
N GLU A 183 -5.30 -20.30 -7.50
CA GLU A 183 -4.00 -20.95 -7.53
C GLU A 183 -2.90 -20.00 -8.02
N ALA A 184 -3.20 -19.21 -9.05
CA ALA A 184 -2.30 -18.18 -9.55
C ALA A 184 -2.08 -17.09 -8.49
N LYS A 185 -3.13 -16.67 -7.79
CA LYS A 185 -3.04 -15.73 -6.67
C LYS A 185 -2.13 -16.24 -5.56
N ALA A 186 -2.32 -17.49 -5.13
CA ALA A 186 -1.48 -18.12 -4.10
C ALA A 186 -0.01 -18.16 -4.52
N HIS A 187 0.27 -18.61 -5.76
CA HIS A 187 1.62 -18.73 -6.30
C HIS A 187 2.31 -17.36 -6.42
N LEU A 188 1.63 -16.36 -6.97
CA LEU A 188 2.17 -15.00 -7.08
C LEU A 188 2.40 -14.38 -5.69
N SER A 189 1.45 -14.53 -4.76
CA SER A 189 1.60 -14.05 -3.38
C SER A 189 2.85 -14.62 -2.71
N MET A 190 3.14 -15.91 -2.92
CA MET A 190 4.37 -16.53 -2.40
C MET A 190 5.63 -15.93 -3.00
N GLN A 191 5.63 -15.52 -4.27
CA GLN A 191 6.78 -14.84 -4.87
C GLN A 191 7.02 -13.46 -4.27
N PHE A 192 5.96 -12.70 -3.98
CA PHE A 192 6.07 -11.43 -3.24
C PHE A 192 6.57 -11.65 -1.82
N PHE A 193 6.06 -12.65 -1.12
CA PHE A 193 6.48 -13.02 0.22
C PHE A 193 7.95 -13.41 0.29
N HIS A 194 8.41 -14.28 -0.63
CA HIS A 194 9.80 -14.69 -0.72
C HIS A 194 10.72 -13.66 -1.41
N LYS A 195 10.17 -12.50 -1.83
CA LYS A 195 10.92 -11.40 -2.45
C LYS A 195 11.66 -11.81 -3.74
N THR A 196 11.09 -12.77 -4.48
CA THR A 196 11.68 -13.23 -5.75
C THR A 196 11.22 -12.41 -6.94
N THR A 197 10.20 -11.57 -6.79
CA THR A 197 9.74 -10.64 -7.83
C THR A 197 10.76 -9.54 -8.09
N LYS A 198 10.96 -9.22 -9.38
CA LYS A 198 11.88 -8.15 -9.82
C LYS A 198 11.06 -6.87 -10.05
N ARG A 199 11.28 -5.83 -9.24
CA ARG A 199 10.53 -4.56 -9.33
C ARG A 199 11.48 -3.39 -9.37
N GLU A 200 11.43 -2.61 -10.44
CA GLU A 200 12.19 -1.36 -10.54
C GLU A 200 11.25 -0.17 -10.70
N TYR A 201 11.61 0.91 -10.06
CA TYR A 201 10.90 2.18 -10.10
C TYR A 201 11.80 3.27 -10.66
N ARG A 202 11.19 4.29 -11.24
CA ARG A 202 11.85 5.56 -11.58
C ARG A 202 11.30 6.64 -10.66
N ALA A 203 12.22 7.36 -10.00
CA ALA A 203 11.88 8.45 -9.12
C ALA A 203 12.74 9.67 -9.46
N LEU A 204 12.11 10.86 -9.53
CA LEU A 204 12.82 12.11 -9.53
C LEU A 204 12.86 12.64 -8.10
N VAL A 205 14.05 12.92 -7.58
CA VAL A 205 14.25 13.33 -6.19
C VAL A 205 14.93 14.68 -6.10
N TRP A 206 14.67 15.43 -5.03
CA TRP A 206 15.34 16.70 -4.75
C TRP A 206 16.80 16.48 -4.36
N GLY A 207 17.65 17.35 -4.87
CA GLY A 207 19.08 17.40 -4.57
C GLY A 207 19.92 16.50 -5.46
N ILE A 208 21.23 16.63 -5.32
CA ILE A 208 22.23 15.81 -6.00
C ILE A 208 22.55 14.60 -5.11
N VAL A 209 22.12 13.43 -5.53
CA VAL A 209 22.53 12.16 -4.93
C VAL A 209 24.00 11.94 -5.32
N ARG A 210 24.89 11.96 -4.33
CA ARG A 210 26.35 11.94 -4.57
C ARG A 210 26.85 10.58 -5.00
N GLU A 211 26.45 9.55 -4.28
CA GLU A 211 26.83 8.16 -4.56
C GLU A 211 26.03 7.64 -5.76
N ASP A 212 26.71 6.99 -6.69
CA ASP A 212 26.09 6.47 -7.91
C ASP A 212 25.08 5.36 -7.63
N GLU A 213 25.28 4.62 -6.55
CA GLU A 213 24.37 3.59 -6.07
C GLU A 213 24.41 3.49 -4.54
N GLY A 214 23.37 2.93 -3.96
CA GLY A 214 23.33 2.71 -2.52
C GLY A 214 22.19 1.81 -2.09
N ARG A 215 22.26 1.40 -0.81
CA ARG A 215 21.27 0.58 -0.13
C ARG A 215 20.75 1.35 1.09
N ILE A 216 19.44 1.52 1.16
CA ILE A 216 18.77 2.12 2.30
C ILE A 216 18.14 0.97 3.07
N ASP A 217 18.57 0.79 4.31
CA ASP A 217 18.07 -0.22 5.23
C ASP A 217 17.53 0.47 6.47
N GLY A 218 16.26 0.27 6.76
CA GLY A 218 15.63 0.87 7.90
C GLY A 218 14.16 0.47 7.99
N ASN A 219 13.74 0.04 9.18
CA ASN A 219 12.35 -0.34 9.40
C ASN A 219 11.41 0.83 9.12
N ILE A 220 10.27 0.54 8.47
CA ILE A 220 9.23 1.53 8.19
C ILE A 220 8.00 1.22 9.04
N GLY A 221 7.48 2.24 9.69
CA GLY A 221 6.26 2.19 10.48
C GLY A 221 5.52 3.52 10.45
N ARG A 222 4.34 3.57 11.04
CA ARG A 222 3.53 4.79 11.17
C ARG A 222 4.28 5.86 11.97
N ASN A 223 4.26 7.09 11.47
CA ASN A 223 4.85 8.21 12.18
C ASN A 223 4.02 8.52 13.44
N PRO A 224 4.62 8.46 14.65
CA PRO A 224 3.88 8.72 15.91
C PRO A 224 3.27 10.13 16.00
N ARG A 225 3.85 11.10 15.28
CA ARG A 225 3.40 12.52 15.30
C ARG A 225 2.38 12.84 14.22
N ASP A 226 2.38 12.09 13.13
CA ASP A 226 1.46 12.25 12.02
C ASP A 226 1.14 10.86 11.44
N ARG A 227 0.02 10.30 11.87
CA ARG A 227 -0.41 8.94 11.47
C ARG A 227 -0.70 8.78 9.97
N MET A 228 -0.84 9.88 9.25
CA MET A 228 -0.99 9.88 7.80
C MET A 228 0.33 9.67 7.06
N GLN A 229 1.46 9.76 7.75
CA GLN A 229 2.79 9.53 7.21
C GLN A 229 3.41 8.25 7.78
N MET A 230 4.28 7.66 6.97
CA MET A 230 5.22 6.62 7.41
C MET A 230 6.56 7.28 7.77
N THR A 231 7.35 6.62 8.60
CA THR A 231 8.70 7.07 8.97
C THR A 231 9.66 5.90 9.08
N VAL A 232 10.96 6.19 8.98
CA VAL A 232 12.01 5.20 9.21
C VAL A 232 12.34 5.14 10.70
N PHE A 233 12.47 3.93 11.21
CA PHE A 233 12.99 3.60 12.56
C PHE A 233 14.37 2.96 12.40
N PRO A 234 15.46 3.75 12.42
CA PRO A 234 16.80 3.25 12.07
C PRO A 234 17.34 2.22 13.08
N GLU A 235 16.92 2.31 14.33
CA GLU A 235 17.31 1.36 15.37
C GLU A 235 16.61 0.00 15.25
N GLY A 236 15.62 -0.14 14.36
CA GLY A 236 14.88 -1.37 14.15
C GLY A 236 13.95 -1.78 15.30
N ASP A 237 13.72 -0.89 16.25
CA ASP A 237 12.90 -1.10 17.45
C ASP A 237 11.39 -1.07 17.16
N GLN A 238 10.99 -0.41 16.08
CA GLN A 238 9.62 -0.27 15.62
C GLN A 238 9.53 -0.47 14.11
N GLY A 239 8.29 -0.60 13.61
CA GLY A 239 8.02 -0.77 12.18
C GLY A 239 8.38 -2.17 11.66
N LYS A 240 8.32 -2.33 10.35
CA LYS A 240 8.64 -3.57 9.63
C LYS A 240 9.91 -3.37 8.81
N THR A 241 10.75 -4.40 8.71
CA THR A 241 11.98 -4.37 7.91
C THR A 241 11.71 -3.91 6.49
N ALA A 242 12.47 -2.93 6.02
CA ALA A 242 12.38 -2.40 4.69
C ALA A 242 13.77 -2.14 4.10
N VAL A 243 13.96 -2.55 2.83
CA VAL A 243 15.21 -2.38 2.10
C VAL A 243 14.94 -1.88 0.69
N THR A 244 15.59 -0.77 0.35
CA THR A 244 15.55 -0.16 -0.99
C THR A 244 16.96 0.02 -1.53
N HIS A 245 17.23 -0.51 -2.72
CA HIS A 245 18.44 -0.20 -3.47
C HIS A 245 18.14 0.93 -4.44
N TYR A 246 19.06 1.89 -4.58
CA TYR A 246 18.96 2.91 -5.61
C TYR A 246 20.23 2.94 -6.48
N SER A 247 20.06 3.40 -7.71
CA SER A 247 21.14 3.75 -8.62
C SER A 247 20.79 5.07 -9.30
N VAL A 248 21.76 5.96 -9.38
CA VAL A 248 21.62 7.24 -10.08
C VAL A 248 21.61 6.99 -11.59
N LEU A 249 20.58 7.51 -12.25
CA LEU A 249 20.49 7.49 -13.71
C LEU A 249 21.00 8.80 -14.31
N GLU A 250 20.60 9.94 -13.70
CA GLU A 250 20.95 11.25 -14.25
C GLU A 250 20.91 12.31 -13.15
N ARG A 251 21.92 13.18 -13.07
CA ARG A 251 21.97 14.35 -12.18
C ARG A 251 21.59 15.59 -12.96
N LEU A 252 20.55 16.30 -12.53
CA LEU A 252 19.92 17.37 -13.28
C LEU A 252 19.99 18.72 -12.52
N GLY A 253 21.16 19.06 -12.02
CA GLY A 253 21.41 20.29 -11.28
C GLY A 253 20.88 20.25 -9.86
N TYR A 254 19.60 20.47 -9.61
CA TYR A 254 18.98 20.46 -8.26
C TYR A 254 18.08 19.28 -8.00
N VAL A 255 17.96 18.37 -8.94
CA VAL A 255 17.26 17.10 -8.81
C VAL A 255 18.08 15.96 -9.39
N THR A 256 17.75 14.75 -9.00
CA THR A 256 18.39 13.52 -9.51
C THR A 256 17.32 12.52 -9.93
N LEU A 257 17.45 11.97 -11.13
CA LEU A 257 16.66 10.82 -11.56
C LEU A 257 17.32 9.56 -11.06
N VAL A 258 16.59 8.76 -10.28
CA VAL A 258 17.11 7.51 -9.71
C VAL A 258 16.26 6.32 -10.12
N LYS A 259 16.89 5.17 -10.24
CA LYS A 259 16.28 3.85 -10.29
C LYS A 259 16.23 3.31 -8.87
N CYS A 260 15.07 2.85 -8.42
CA CYS A 260 14.91 2.16 -7.15
C CYS A 260 14.51 0.71 -7.38
N ARG A 261 15.13 -0.23 -6.66
CA ARG A 261 14.79 -1.65 -6.63
C ARG A 261 14.44 -2.05 -5.21
N LEU A 262 13.31 -2.72 -5.05
CA LEU A 262 12.75 -3.08 -3.74
C LEU A 262 13.05 -4.55 -3.40
N GLU A 263 13.57 -4.81 -2.19
CA GLU A 263 13.53 -6.13 -1.57
C GLU A 263 12.22 -6.34 -0.82
N THR A 264 11.64 -5.29 -0.29
CA THR A 264 10.38 -5.26 0.47
C THR A 264 9.38 -4.31 -0.19
N GLY A 265 8.10 -4.38 0.17
CA GLY A 265 7.05 -3.51 -0.39
C GLY A 265 6.22 -2.85 0.71
N ARG A 266 6.82 -2.02 1.58
CA ARG A 266 6.10 -1.32 2.63
C ARG A 266 5.40 -0.07 2.09
N THR A 267 4.31 0.31 2.73
CA THR A 267 3.57 1.54 2.41
C THR A 267 4.52 2.73 2.29
N HIS A 268 4.45 3.45 1.19
CA HIS A 268 5.28 4.62 0.87
C HIS A 268 6.80 4.37 0.92
N GLN A 269 7.28 3.13 0.81
CA GLN A 269 8.66 2.77 1.11
C GLN A 269 9.71 3.63 0.39
N ILE A 270 9.65 3.77 -0.93
CA ILE A 270 10.61 4.58 -1.70
C ILE A 270 10.55 6.04 -1.25
N ARG A 271 9.35 6.57 -1.04
CA ARG A 271 9.12 7.96 -0.64
C ARG A 271 9.77 8.27 0.71
N VAL A 272 9.56 7.38 1.68
CA VAL A 272 10.10 7.51 3.04
C VAL A 272 11.60 7.28 3.09
N HIS A 273 12.10 6.26 2.41
CA HIS A 273 13.53 5.94 2.35
C HIS A 273 14.33 7.05 1.68
N MET A 274 13.87 7.57 0.54
CA MET A 274 14.55 8.67 -0.14
C MET A 274 14.51 9.97 0.71
N LYS A 275 13.40 10.26 1.38
CA LYS A 275 13.33 11.36 2.35
C LYS A 275 14.33 11.16 3.50
N TYR A 276 14.43 9.95 4.05
CA TYR A 276 15.32 9.62 5.16
C TYR A 276 16.79 9.92 4.83
N ILE A 277 17.22 9.65 3.59
CA ILE A 277 18.58 10.00 3.15
C ILE A 277 18.71 11.44 2.62
N GLY A 278 17.68 12.30 2.82
CA GLY A 278 17.73 13.72 2.46
C GLY A 278 17.35 14.07 1.03
N HIS A 279 16.75 13.13 0.29
CA HIS A 279 16.38 13.25 -1.11
C HIS A 279 14.88 12.99 -1.33
N THR A 280 14.01 13.84 -0.74
CA THR A 280 12.55 13.73 -0.90
C THR A 280 12.17 13.70 -2.38
N LEU A 281 11.16 12.87 -2.75
CA LEU A 281 10.66 12.82 -4.12
C LEU A 281 10.11 14.17 -4.55
N PHE A 282 10.36 14.52 -5.81
CA PHE A 282 9.87 15.76 -6.40
C PHE A 282 8.34 15.76 -6.42
N ASN A 283 7.76 16.85 -5.95
CA ASN A 283 6.32 17.08 -5.81
C ASN A 283 5.56 16.04 -4.94
N ASP A 284 6.23 15.47 -3.96
CA ASP A 284 5.59 14.61 -2.96
C ASP A 284 4.99 15.46 -1.84
N GLU A 285 3.71 15.80 -1.97
CA GLU A 285 3.00 16.66 -1.03
C GLU A 285 3.04 16.11 0.39
N ARG A 286 2.78 14.81 0.57
CA ARG A 286 2.73 14.17 1.89
C ARG A 286 4.05 14.22 2.64
N TYR A 287 5.17 14.22 1.92
CA TYR A 287 6.51 14.22 2.50
C TYR A 287 7.27 15.53 2.32
N GLY A 288 6.60 16.59 1.86
CA GLY A 288 7.15 17.94 1.74
C GLY A 288 8.03 18.15 0.49
N GLY A 289 7.85 17.33 -0.54
CA GLY A 289 8.56 17.47 -1.82
C GLY A 289 7.91 18.47 -2.78
N ASN A 290 6.73 18.98 -2.44
CA ASN A 290 5.99 20.03 -3.17
C ASN A 290 6.46 21.45 -2.82
N GLU A 291 7.57 21.58 -2.11
CA GLU A 291 8.25 22.83 -1.81
C GLU A 291 9.63 22.86 -2.49
N ILE A 292 10.21 24.04 -2.65
CA ILE A 292 11.57 24.20 -3.21
C ILE A 292 12.60 23.82 -2.15
N LEU A 293 13.05 22.58 -2.17
CA LEU A 293 14.01 22.05 -1.21
C LEU A 293 15.47 22.34 -1.58
N LYS A 294 15.77 22.56 -2.85
CA LYS A 294 17.11 22.83 -3.37
C LYS A 294 17.05 23.86 -4.50
N GLY A 295 18.09 24.67 -4.65
CA GLY A 295 18.20 25.62 -5.74
C GLY A 295 18.57 27.03 -5.29
N THR A 296 18.07 28.03 -6.02
CA THR A 296 18.34 29.45 -5.79
C THR A 296 17.09 30.18 -5.29
N THR A 297 17.26 31.34 -4.71
CA THR A 297 16.17 32.22 -4.20
C THR A 297 15.59 33.15 -5.26
N SER A 298 16.05 33.04 -6.53
CA SER A 298 15.59 33.93 -7.59
C SER A 298 14.14 33.66 -7.98
N SER A 299 13.39 34.71 -8.30
CA SER A 299 12.00 34.61 -8.76
C SER A 299 11.86 33.80 -10.04
N LYS A 300 12.85 33.88 -10.93
CA LYS A 300 12.89 33.06 -12.16
C LYS A 300 12.99 31.59 -11.87
N TYR A 301 13.83 31.22 -10.87
CA TYR A 301 13.95 29.83 -10.45
C TYR A 301 12.66 29.32 -9.78
N LYS A 302 12.08 30.14 -8.90
CA LYS A 302 10.79 29.82 -8.29
C LYS A 302 9.73 29.53 -9.36
N GLN A 303 9.57 30.44 -10.33
CA GLN A 303 8.62 30.26 -11.43
C GLN A 303 8.92 29.00 -12.27
N PHE A 304 10.20 28.69 -12.50
CA PHE A 304 10.60 27.45 -13.18
C PHE A 304 10.12 26.21 -12.41
N VAL A 305 10.35 26.17 -11.10
CA VAL A 305 9.93 25.04 -10.25
C VAL A 305 8.40 24.94 -10.15
N ASP A 306 7.69 26.07 -9.99
CA ASP A 306 6.23 26.10 -9.98
C ASP A 306 5.65 25.52 -11.28
N ASN A 307 6.26 25.84 -12.42
CA ASN A 307 5.91 25.22 -13.71
C ASN A 307 6.23 23.73 -13.75
N CYS A 308 7.31 23.27 -13.11
CA CYS A 308 7.64 21.85 -13.00
C CYS A 308 6.59 21.09 -12.13
N PHE A 309 6.15 21.69 -11.03
CA PHE A 309 5.07 21.13 -10.21
C PHE A 309 3.75 21.02 -10.98
N ALA A 310 3.43 21.99 -11.82
CA ALA A 310 2.24 21.95 -12.65
C ALA A 310 2.30 20.86 -13.75
N ILE A 311 3.49 20.53 -14.27
CA ILE A 311 3.68 19.48 -15.28
C ILE A 311 3.45 18.10 -14.68
N CYS A 312 3.97 17.82 -13.48
CA CYS A 312 3.78 16.57 -12.78
C CYS A 312 3.20 16.86 -11.38
N PRO A 313 1.87 17.04 -11.24
CA PRO A 313 1.20 17.48 -10.02
C PRO A 313 1.03 16.34 -8.99
N ARG A 314 2.08 15.53 -8.81
CA ARG A 314 2.12 14.36 -7.93
C ARG A 314 3.57 13.98 -7.62
N GLN A 315 3.78 13.08 -6.66
CA GLN A 315 5.11 12.50 -6.49
C GLN A 315 5.60 11.90 -7.81
N ALA A 316 6.78 12.32 -8.24
CA ALA A 316 7.42 11.84 -9.47
C ALA A 316 7.96 10.42 -9.25
N LEU A 317 7.04 9.44 -9.23
CA LEU A 317 7.31 8.02 -9.00
C LEU A 317 6.54 7.15 -9.99
N HIS A 318 7.23 6.15 -10.57
CA HIS A 318 6.65 5.25 -11.54
C HIS A 318 7.22 3.83 -11.37
N ALA A 319 6.33 2.84 -11.25
CA ALA A 319 6.66 1.41 -11.22
C ALA A 319 6.99 0.93 -12.63
N LYS A 320 8.27 1.06 -13.02
CA LYS A 320 8.76 0.92 -14.40
C LYS A 320 8.76 -0.51 -14.89
N THR A 321 9.31 -1.44 -14.07
CA THR A 321 9.43 -2.85 -14.47
C THR A 321 8.82 -3.78 -13.45
N LEU A 322 8.32 -4.91 -13.94
CA LEU A 322 7.79 -5.98 -13.12
C LEU A 322 8.20 -7.33 -13.72
N GLY A 323 8.88 -8.15 -12.92
CA GLY A 323 9.28 -9.50 -13.29
C GLY A 323 8.86 -10.51 -12.22
N PHE A 324 8.35 -11.64 -12.68
CA PHE A 324 7.90 -12.76 -11.84
C PHE A 324 7.92 -14.06 -12.65
N VAL A 325 7.77 -15.20 -11.97
CA VAL A 325 7.60 -16.51 -12.61
C VAL A 325 6.12 -16.76 -12.83
N HIS A 326 5.74 -17.13 -14.06
CA HIS A 326 4.35 -17.44 -14.39
C HIS A 326 3.84 -18.62 -13.53
N PRO A 327 2.67 -18.48 -12.88
CA PRO A 327 2.20 -19.47 -11.89
C PRO A 327 1.97 -20.88 -12.44
N THR A 328 1.57 -21.01 -13.70
CA THR A 328 1.25 -22.29 -14.33
C THR A 328 2.38 -22.81 -15.21
N THR A 329 2.97 -21.97 -16.06
CA THR A 329 4.01 -22.42 -17.02
C THR A 329 5.40 -22.50 -16.39
N GLY A 330 5.66 -21.79 -15.30
CA GLY A 330 6.98 -21.68 -14.69
C GLY A 330 7.98 -20.82 -15.47
N GLU A 331 7.56 -20.15 -16.52
CA GLU A 331 8.41 -19.27 -17.31
C GLU A 331 8.66 -17.94 -16.61
N GLU A 332 9.89 -17.39 -16.74
CA GLU A 332 10.19 -16.03 -16.30
C GLU A 332 9.48 -15.01 -17.19
N MET A 333 8.63 -14.18 -16.60
CA MET A 333 7.96 -13.06 -17.25
C MET A 333 8.61 -11.75 -16.84
N PHE A 334 8.75 -10.82 -17.78
CA PHE A 334 9.30 -9.50 -17.54
C PHE A 334 8.57 -8.46 -18.37
N PHE A 335 8.11 -7.41 -17.71
CA PHE A 335 7.39 -6.30 -18.31
C PHE A 335 8.11 -4.99 -18.01
N ASP A 336 8.11 -4.11 -19.00
CA ASP A 336 8.69 -2.78 -18.92
C ASP A 336 7.69 -1.77 -19.51
N SER A 337 7.25 -0.79 -18.71
CA SER A 337 6.33 0.25 -19.14
C SER A 337 7.08 1.53 -19.49
N GLU A 338 6.53 2.34 -20.37
CA GLU A 338 7.06 3.67 -20.65
C GLU A 338 6.86 4.61 -19.46
N ILE A 339 7.83 5.50 -19.22
CA ILE A 339 7.66 6.57 -18.24
C ILE A 339 6.50 7.46 -18.71
N PRO A 340 5.50 7.75 -17.88
CA PRO A 340 4.33 8.51 -18.31
C PRO A 340 4.68 9.94 -18.72
N ALA A 341 3.86 10.51 -19.60
CA ALA A 341 4.13 11.77 -20.28
C ALA A 341 4.40 12.95 -19.30
N ASP A 342 3.70 13.01 -18.17
CA ASP A 342 3.91 14.03 -17.13
C ASP A 342 5.33 13.94 -16.54
N MET A 343 5.79 12.76 -16.20
CA MET A 343 7.14 12.54 -15.67
C MET A 343 8.22 12.75 -16.73
N THR A 344 7.98 12.30 -17.98
CA THR A 344 8.90 12.52 -19.10
C THR A 344 9.09 14.01 -19.35
N ALA A 345 8.00 14.77 -19.47
CA ALA A 345 8.06 16.20 -19.67
C ALA A 345 8.77 16.95 -18.51
N LEU A 346 8.54 16.49 -17.27
CA LEU A 346 9.22 17.02 -16.10
C LEU A 346 10.74 16.79 -16.17
N ILE A 347 11.17 15.55 -16.47
CA ILE A 347 12.58 15.18 -16.58
C ILE A 347 13.26 15.99 -17.69
N ASP A 348 12.64 16.09 -18.87
CA ASP A 348 13.18 16.83 -20.01
C ASP A 348 13.32 18.32 -19.68
N LYS A 349 12.36 18.90 -18.95
CA LYS A 349 12.45 20.30 -18.52
C LYS A 349 13.65 20.52 -17.58
N TRP A 350 13.92 19.59 -16.67
CA TRP A 350 15.09 19.64 -15.81
C TRP A 350 16.42 19.41 -16.57
N ARG A 351 16.42 18.57 -17.60
CA ARG A 351 17.59 18.39 -18.50
C ARG A 351 17.95 19.71 -19.20
N VAL A 352 16.96 20.38 -19.78
CA VAL A 352 17.17 21.68 -20.41
C VAL A 352 17.71 22.70 -19.42
N TYR A 353 17.19 22.72 -18.19
CA TYR A 353 17.66 23.62 -17.14
C TYR A 353 19.10 23.34 -16.71
N ALA A 354 19.48 22.07 -16.54
CA ALA A 354 20.84 21.68 -16.18
C ALA A 354 21.85 22.08 -17.26
N ASN A 355 21.55 21.79 -18.52
CA ASN A 355 22.42 22.11 -19.67
C ASN A 355 22.60 23.63 -19.88
N THR A 356 21.61 24.46 -19.53
CA THR A 356 21.74 25.93 -19.62
C THR A 356 22.59 26.52 -18.52
N LYS A 357 22.91 25.78 -17.45
CA LYS A 357 23.79 26.24 -16.37
C LYS A 357 25.25 25.81 -16.50
N GLU A 358 25.52 24.85 -17.36
CA GLU A 358 26.89 24.43 -17.69
C GLU A 358 27.57 25.32 -18.76
N LEU A 359 26.84 26.31 -19.32
CA LEU A 359 27.32 27.37 -20.20
C LEU A 359 27.48 28.70 -19.44
#